data_254cdb055d71bc646693ee7edb30f459
#
_entry.id   254cdb055d71bc646693ee7edb30f459
#
_cell.length_a   1.000
_cell.length_b   1.000
_cell.length_c   1.000
_cell.angle_alpha   90.00
_cell.angle_beta   90.00
_cell.angle_gamma   90.00
#
_symmetry.space_group_name_H-M   'P 1'
#
loop_
_entity.id
_entity.type
_entity.pdbx_description
1 polymer ?
#
loop_
_entity_poly.entity_id
_entity_poly.type
_entity_poly.pdbx_seq_one_letter_code
_entity_poly.pdbx_strand_id
1 'polypeptide(L)'
;MNIDLNIPLLPVQKDFITAKEDFVAIVSARSCGKTWIGVLDALLEVLRGNNILYMCQNDGAWYKGGWVHLQSFLQKFGLMDYWSWNGTYKTGTLCGKKWYVGTYENVDGARGATECSTLYLDEFMLSKPDIMAALAPCLRGKDANGNDVNPRIRAFSSPNMQSLWQLMVVEPEKYGIRVLRSKLADNVFVSDKQKEVMSKAIFDEKLRRQEIEGEIILGEDATSLISLKDFPREAPYFSDDHVYGGLDMAHTGLRDGHCFAAIKGNKLVAFHEFGMASTLEVAAWIRRFNKEFKLDSIDMDLAWSEAVYEALRYEIPCHQISFAEKAPTEEAQREYGNIRAFGYFKLAKLHRNGLCVDLNSPWIDEGIVTEYKREITNMHFVMEKNGKLLIEPKEDIKIRIGRSPDPADALMLAALERSEQDAPEIVMEHRELDQKQLRKWARMMQ
;
A
#
# COMPACT_ATOMS: atom_id res chain seq x y z
N MET A 1 -7.42 -26.90 -33.24
CA MET A 1 -8.22 -27.65 -32.27
C MET A 1 -9.35 -26.74 -31.84
N ASN A 2 -10.61 -27.08 -32.10
CA ASN A 2 -11.74 -26.31 -31.59
C ASN A 2 -12.12 -26.88 -30.23
N ILE A 3 -11.89 -26.13 -29.17
CA ILE A 3 -12.30 -26.52 -27.81
C ILE A 3 -13.57 -25.73 -27.50
N ASP A 4 -14.70 -26.43 -27.36
CA ASP A 4 -15.95 -25.80 -26.91
C ASP A 4 -15.90 -25.63 -25.39
N LEU A 5 -15.78 -24.39 -24.95
CA LEU A 5 -15.67 -24.01 -23.54
C LEU A 5 -17.03 -23.61 -22.98
N ASN A 6 -17.99 -24.54 -22.96
CA ASN A 6 -19.25 -24.31 -22.28
C ASN A 6 -19.05 -24.40 -20.75
N ILE A 7 -18.51 -23.32 -20.15
CA ILE A 7 -18.24 -23.21 -18.73
C ILE A 7 -19.09 -22.10 -18.15
N PRO A 8 -19.94 -22.36 -17.16
CA PRO A 8 -20.69 -21.32 -16.48
C PRO A 8 -19.72 -20.43 -15.68
N LEU A 9 -19.81 -19.12 -15.90
CA LEU A 9 -18.97 -18.09 -15.25
C LEU A 9 -19.83 -17.14 -14.45
N LEU A 10 -19.31 -16.69 -13.32
CA LEU A 10 -19.84 -15.52 -12.62
C LEU A 10 -19.64 -14.26 -13.47
N PRO A 11 -20.46 -13.22 -13.32
CA PRO A 11 -20.30 -11.95 -14.05
C PRO A 11 -18.88 -11.38 -13.95
N VAL A 12 -18.32 -11.31 -12.73
CA VAL A 12 -16.94 -10.83 -12.49
C VAL A 12 -15.88 -11.67 -13.21
N GLN A 13 -16.09 -12.97 -13.32
CA GLN A 13 -15.18 -13.89 -14.01
C GLN A 13 -15.25 -13.69 -15.53
N LYS A 14 -16.44 -13.47 -16.06
CA LYS A 14 -16.64 -13.13 -17.47
C LYS A 14 -15.97 -11.81 -17.80
N ASP A 15 -16.19 -10.78 -16.98
CA ASP A 15 -15.56 -9.48 -17.15
C ASP A 15 -14.03 -9.56 -17.13
N PHE A 16 -13.46 -10.40 -16.26
CA PHE A 16 -12.02 -10.60 -16.16
C PHE A 16 -11.42 -11.18 -17.44
N ILE A 17 -12.01 -12.27 -17.99
CA ILE A 17 -11.51 -12.91 -19.23
C ILE A 17 -11.67 -12.00 -20.44
N THR A 18 -12.75 -11.21 -20.51
CA THR A 18 -13.07 -10.37 -21.67
C THR A 18 -12.49 -8.97 -21.60
N ALA A 19 -11.86 -8.61 -20.48
CA ALA A 19 -11.26 -7.31 -20.26
C ALA A 19 -10.13 -7.03 -21.26
N LYS A 20 -10.12 -5.82 -21.81
CA LYS A 20 -9.14 -5.37 -22.82
C LYS A 20 -8.02 -4.53 -22.22
N GLU A 21 -8.20 -4.07 -21.00
CA GLU A 21 -7.25 -3.25 -20.30
C GLU A 21 -5.96 -4.04 -20.00
N ASP A 22 -4.84 -3.35 -20.04
CA ASP A 22 -3.53 -3.97 -19.85
C ASP A 22 -3.36 -4.50 -18.42
N PHE A 23 -3.88 -3.80 -17.43
CA PHE A 23 -3.86 -4.25 -16.04
C PHE A 23 -5.28 -4.40 -15.49
N VAL A 24 -5.66 -5.64 -15.19
CA VAL A 24 -6.97 -5.97 -14.57
C VAL A 24 -6.74 -6.73 -13.26
N ALA A 25 -7.38 -6.27 -12.20
CA ALA A 25 -7.32 -6.89 -10.88
C ALA A 25 -8.71 -7.31 -10.40
N ILE A 26 -8.87 -8.55 -9.91
CA ILE A 26 -10.03 -8.96 -9.12
C ILE A 26 -9.66 -8.82 -7.64
N VAL A 27 -10.34 -7.95 -6.92
CA VAL A 27 -10.26 -7.86 -5.46
C VAL A 27 -11.65 -8.15 -4.89
N SER A 28 -11.84 -9.35 -4.38
CA SER A 28 -13.17 -9.83 -4.00
C SER A 28 -13.12 -10.76 -2.79
N ALA A 29 -14.30 -11.05 -2.25
CA ALA A 29 -14.50 -11.95 -1.13
C ALA A 29 -13.82 -13.32 -1.33
N ARG A 30 -13.61 -14.06 -0.25
CA ARG A 30 -13.21 -15.48 -0.33
C ARG A 30 -14.25 -16.32 -1.05
N SER A 31 -13.76 -17.43 -1.61
CA SER A 31 -14.62 -18.40 -2.33
C SER A 31 -15.39 -17.84 -3.54
N CYS A 32 -14.91 -16.73 -4.14
CA CYS A 32 -15.44 -16.19 -5.41
C CYS A 32 -14.75 -16.79 -6.65
N GLY A 33 -13.94 -17.84 -6.48
CA GLY A 33 -13.30 -18.54 -7.60
C GLY A 33 -12.21 -17.73 -8.31
N LYS A 34 -11.48 -16.87 -7.59
CA LYS A 34 -10.41 -16.02 -8.13
C LYS A 34 -9.28 -16.81 -8.78
N THR A 35 -8.64 -17.70 -8.00
CA THR A 35 -7.56 -18.57 -8.51
C THR A 35 -8.05 -19.46 -9.65
N TRP A 36 -9.28 -19.99 -9.54
CA TRP A 36 -9.90 -20.81 -10.57
C TRP A 36 -10.00 -20.08 -11.91
N ILE A 37 -10.51 -18.84 -11.92
CA ILE A 37 -10.64 -18.04 -13.16
C ILE A 37 -9.28 -17.56 -13.67
N GLY A 38 -8.35 -17.22 -12.78
CA GLY A 38 -6.98 -16.86 -13.14
C GLY A 38 -6.25 -17.97 -13.86
N VAL A 39 -6.40 -19.23 -13.39
CA VAL A 39 -5.82 -20.42 -14.03
C VAL A 39 -6.51 -20.72 -15.37
N LEU A 40 -7.83 -20.53 -15.46
CA LEU A 40 -8.55 -20.73 -16.72
C LEU A 40 -8.10 -19.69 -17.77
N ASP A 41 -8.03 -18.43 -17.41
CA ASP A 41 -7.56 -17.37 -18.34
C ASP A 41 -6.11 -17.62 -18.77
N ALA A 42 -5.24 -18.04 -17.84
CA ALA A 42 -3.86 -18.40 -18.15
C ALA A 42 -3.78 -19.60 -19.12
N LEU A 43 -4.63 -20.61 -18.95
CA LEU A 43 -4.72 -21.75 -19.88
C LEU A 43 -5.17 -21.28 -21.28
N LEU A 44 -6.15 -20.41 -21.36
CA LEU A 44 -6.61 -19.83 -22.62
C LEU A 44 -5.50 -19.04 -23.32
N GLU A 45 -4.69 -18.30 -22.60
CA GLU A 45 -3.56 -17.57 -23.16
C GLU A 45 -2.50 -18.52 -23.77
N VAL A 46 -2.19 -19.61 -23.07
CA VAL A 46 -1.25 -20.60 -23.58
C VAL A 46 -1.82 -21.29 -24.85
N LEU A 47 -3.11 -21.59 -24.87
CA LEU A 47 -3.80 -22.16 -26.03
C LEU A 47 -3.85 -21.18 -27.22
N ARG A 48 -3.87 -19.87 -26.97
CA ARG A 48 -3.74 -18.80 -28.00
C ARG A 48 -2.33 -18.71 -28.57
N GLY A 49 -1.38 -19.47 -28.05
CA GLY A 49 -0.03 -19.49 -28.54
C GLY A 49 0.91 -18.52 -27.80
N ASN A 50 0.58 -18.16 -26.58
CA ASN A 50 1.37 -17.22 -25.76
C ASN A 50 2.09 -17.95 -24.62
N ASN A 51 3.29 -17.48 -24.26
CA ASN A 51 3.93 -17.86 -23.00
C ASN A 51 3.36 -17.00 -21.88
N ILE A 52 3.26 -17.55 -20.68
CA ILE A 52 2.78 -16.81 -19.49
C ILE A 52 3.71 -17.01 -18.28
N LEU A 53 3.69 -16.03 -17.37
CA LEU A 53 4.30 -16.14 -16.06
C LEU A 53 3.20 -16.07 -15.00
N TYR A 54 3.09 -17.11 -14.17
CA TYR A 54 2.14 -17.21 -13.08
C TYR A 54 2.88 -17.09 -11.76
N MET A 55 2.58 -16.05 -10.99
CA MET A 55 3.16 -15.78 -9.67
C MET A 55 2.17 -16.12 -8.57
N CYS A 56 2.64 -16.71 -7.49
CA CYS A 56 1.85 -17.02 -6.29
C CYS A 56 2.66 -16.79 -5.03
N GLN A 57 2.04 -16.89 -3.87
CA GLN A 57 2.71 -16.61 -2.59
C GLN A 57 3.96 -17.50 -2.39
N ASN A 58 3.78 -18.82 -2.48
CA ASN A 58 4.82 -19.80 -2.33
C ASN A 58 4.45 -21.12 -3.04
N ASP A 59 5.34 -22.08 -3.02
CA ASP A 59 5.12 -23.38 -3.66
C ASP A 59 3.89 -24.13 -3.13
N GLY A 60 3.64 -24.05 -1.82
CA GLY A 60 2.44 -24.64 -1.22
C GLY A 60 1.14 -24.05 -1.76
N ALA A 61 1.12 -22.74 -1.99
CA ALA A 61 -0.03 -22.04 -2.60
C ALA A 61 -0.24 -22.52 -4.05
N TRP A 62 0.84 -22.67 -4.83
CA TRP A 62 0.75 -23.21 -6.18
C TRP A 62 0.16 -24.62 -6.20
N TYR A 63 0.79 -25.55 -5.49
CA TYR A 63 0.40 -26.98 -5.56
C TYR A 63 -0.98 -27.26 -4.95
N LYS A 64 -1.41 -26.50 -3.94
CA LYS A 64 -2.73 -26.65 -3.31
C LYS A 64 -3.85 -25.89 -4.01
N GLY A 65 -3.52 -24.88 -4.80
CA GLY A 65 -4.48 -23.99 -5.48
C GLY A 65 -4.36 -24.09 -7.00
N GLY A 66 -3.46 -23.31 -7.59
CA GLY A 66 -3.33 -23.17 -9.04
C GLY A 66 -3.13 -24.48 -9.77
N TRP A 67 -2.24 -25.34 -9.27
CA TRP A 67 -1.97 -26.64 -9.87
C TRP A 67 -3.19 -27.56 -9.92
N VAL A 68 -3.95 -27.63 -8.83
CA VAL A 68 -5.17 -28.48 -8.77
C VAL A 68 -6.18 -28.03 -9.82
N HIS A 69 -6.39 -26.74 -9.97
CA HIS A 69 -7.29 -26.20 -10.99
C HIS A 69 -6.76 -26.47 -12.41
N LEU A 70 -5.47 -26.27 -12.64
CA LEU A 70 -4.85 -26.56 -13.94
C LEU A 70 -5.02 -28.03 -14.33
N GLN A 71 -4.71 -28.97 -13.44
CA GLN A 71 -4.90 -30.40 -13.70
C GLN A 71 -6.34 -30.75 -14.03
N SER A 72 -7.28 -30.17 -13.28
CA SER A 72 -8.73 -30.36 -13.55
C SER A 72 -9.13 -29.86 -14.94
N PHE A 73 -8.61 -28.70 -15.39
CA PHE A 73 -8.89 -28.18 -16.72
C PHE A 73 -8.21 -29.01 -17.82
N LEU A 74 -6.96 -29.40 -17.65
CA LEU A 74 -6.25 -30.25 -18.61
C LEU A 74 -6.99 -31.57 -18.84
N GLN A 75 -7.46 -32.22 -17.76
CA GLN A 75 -8.26 -33.43 -17.84
C GLN A 75 -9.60 -33.17 -18.50
N LYS A 76 -10.34 -32.13 -18.06
CA LYS A 76 -11.67 -31.80 -18.57
C LYS A 76 -11.67 -31.52 -20.07
N PHE A 77 -10.61 -30.89 -20.59
CA PHE A 77 -10.50 -30.49 -22.00
C PHE A 77 -9.70 -31.48 -22.85
N GLY A 78 -9.29 -32.64 -22.29
CA GLY A 78 -8.51 -33.64 -23.02
C GLY A 78 -7.11 -33.15 -23.43
N LEU A 79 -6.49 -32.31 -22.62
CA LEU A 79 -5.20 -31.67 -22.91
C LEU A 79 -4.02 -32.34 -22.22
N MET A 80 -4.25 -33.40 -21.43
CA MET A 80 -3.20 -34.05 -20.64
C MET A 80 -2.04 -34.62 -21.50
N ASP A 81 -2.34 -35.15 -22.68
CA ASP A 81 -1.33 -35.71 -23.60
C ASP A 81 -0.45 -34.60 -24.25
N TYR A 82 -0.88 -33.39 -24.22
CA TYR A 82 -0.14 -32.23 -24.77
C TYR A 82 0.60 -31.42 -23.68
N TRP A 83 0.42 -31.82 -22.41
CA TRP A 83 1.01 -31.13 -21.27
C TRP A 83 2.24 -31.86 -20.75
N SER A 84 3.30 -31.11 -20.49
CA SER A 84 4.46 -31.61 -19.74
C SER A 84 4.81 -30.65 -18.62
N TRP A 85 5.31 -31.17 -17.51
CA TRP A 85 5.69 -30.40 -16.34
C TRP A 85 7.10 -30.73 -15.85
N ASN A 86 7.93 -29.71 -15.68
CA ASN A 86 9.23 -29.82 -15.03
C ASN A 86 9.15 -29.18 -13.63
N GLY A 87 9.09 -29.99 -12.60
CA GLY A 87 8.97 -29.56 -11.21
C GLY A 87 10.20 -28.82 -10.67
N THR A 88 11.39 -29.14 -11.18
CA THR A 88 12.65 -28.48 -10.76
C THR A 88 12.68 -27.02 -11.23
N TYR A 89 12.32 -26.78 -12.48
CA TYR A 89 12.29 -25.44 -13.07
C TYR A 89 10.92 -24.76 -12.96
N LYS A 90 9.93 -25.43 -12.36
CA LYS A 90 8.54 -24.95 -12.25
C LYS A 90 7.99 -24.42 -13.58
N THR A 91 8.20 -25.19 -14.62
CA THR A 91 7.81 -24.80 -15.98
C THR A 91 6.97 -25.90 -16.62
N GLY A 92 5.78 -25.51 -17.06
CA GLY A 92 4.92 -26.33 -17.90
C GLY A 92 5.14 -26.04 -19.38
N THR A 93 4.81 -27.00 -20.22
CA THR A 93 4.74 -26.82 -21.68
C THR A 93 3.43 -27.40 -22.18
N LEU A 94 2.65 -26.59 -22.90
CA LEU A 94 1.41 -27.01 -23.56
C LEU A 94 1.45 -26.55 -25.01
N CYS A 95 1.32 -27.48 -25.94
CA CYS A 95 1.36 -27.17 -27.38
C CYS A 95 2.59 -26.32 -27.79
N GLY A 96 3.75 -26.57 -27.18
CA GLY A 96 5.00 -25.86 -27.46
C GLY A 96 5.15 -24.50 -26.76
N LYS A 97 4.14 -24.02 -26.03
CA LYS A 97 4.19 -22.76 -25.29
C LYS A 97 4.45 -23.01 -23.80
N LYS A 98 5.08 -22.01 -23.16
CA LYS A 98 5.57 -22.12 -21.79
C LYS A 98 4.60 -21.50 -20.79
N TRP A 99 4.41 -22.22 -19.69
CA TRP A 99 3.78 -21.77 -18.47
C TRP A 99 4.84 -21.74 -17.38
N TYR A 100 5.37 -20.57 -17.09
CA TYR A 100 6.32 -20.39 -15.99
C TYR A 100 5.57 -20.17 -14.68
N VAL A 101 6.09 -20.72 -13.58
CA VAL A 101 5.57 -20.48 -12.23
C VAL A 101 6.68 -19.92 -11.36
N GLY A 102 6.40 -18.78 -10.71
CA GLY A 102 7.26 -18.13 -9.73
C GLY A 102 6.55 -17.90 -8.40
N THR A 103 7.29 -17.50 -7.40
CA THR A 103 6.75 -17.20 -6.07
C THR A 103 7.19 -15.82 -5.59
N TYR A 104 6.37 -15.17 -4.73
CA TYR A 104 6.72 -13.89 -4.14
C TYR A 104 7.89 -14.01 -3.14
N GLU A 105 8.13 -15.20 -2.59
CA GLU A 105 9.29 -15.48 -1.73
C GLU A 105 10.61 -15.50 -2.51
N ASN A 106 10.56 -15.85 -3.82
CA ASN A 106 11.73 -15.90 -4.69
C ASN A 106 11.41 -15.26 -6.06
N VAL A 107 11.30 -13.94 -6.08
CA VAL A 107 11.00 -13.17 -7.30
C VAL A 107 12.17 -13.26 -8.31
N ASP A 108 13.41 -13.31 -7.82
CA ASP A 108 14.59 -13.41 -8.70
C ASP A 108 14.60 -14.69 -9.53
N GLY A 109 14.10 -15.81 -8.97
CA GLY A 109 13.92 -17.04 -9.72
C GLY A 109 12.95 -16.93 -10.90
N ALA A 110 12.02 -16.00 -10.86
CA ALA A 110 11.06 -15.75 -11.94
C ALA A 110 11.62 -14.88 -13.08
N ARG A 111 12.74 -14.15 -12.88
CA ARG A 111 13.40 -13.33 -13.92
C ARG A 111 13.86 -14.13 -15.13
N GLY A 112 14.02 -15.44 -14.97
CA GLY A 112 14.33 -16.35 -16.08
C GLY A 112 13.16 -16.61 -17.05
N ALA A 113 11.93 -16.25 -16.70
CA ALA A 113 10.80 -16.33 -17.60
C ALA A 113 10.95 -15.25 -18.70
N THR A 114 10.89 -15.66 -19.95
CA THR A 114 11.11 -14.78 -21.10
C THR A 114 9.95 -14.89 -22.08
N GLU A 115 9.77 -13.80 -22.84
CA GLU A 115 8.77 -13.75 -23.92
C GLU A 115 7.33 -14.04 -23.44
N CYS A 116 7.01 -13.65 -22.21
CA CYS A 116 5.66 -13.79 -21.70
C CYS A 116 4.78 -12.65 -22.24
N SER A 117 3.56 -13.00 -22.64
CA SER A 117 2.53 -12.01 -23.02
C SER A 117 1.76 -11.53 -21.81
N THR A 118 1.59 -12.40 -20.82
CA THR A 118 0.73 -12.12 -19.66
C THR A 118 1.42 -12.56 -18.36
N LEU A 119 1.36 -11.65 -17.38
CA LEU A 119 1.76 -11.89 -16.00
C LEU A 119 0.49 -12.09 -15.14
N TYR A 120 0.40 -13.24 -14.48
CA TYR A 120 -0.64 -13.55 -13.52
C TYR A 120 -0.11 -13.40 -12.10
N LEU A 121 -0.84 -12.68 -11.23
CA LEU A 121 -0.48 -12.42 -9.84
C LEU A 121 -1.58 -12.98 -8.92
N ASP A 122 -1.39 -14.21 -8.44
CA ASP A 122 -2.34 -14.88 -7.53
C ASP A 122 -2.07 -14.45 -6.08
N GLU A 123 -3.12 -14.02 -5.38
CA GLU A 123 -3.07 -13.40 -4.05
C GLU A 123 -2.05 -12.24 -4.01
N PHE A 124 -2.10 -11.35 -5.02
CA PHE A 124 -1.13 -10.27 -5.20
C PHE A 124 -1.06 -9.31 -4.01
N MET A 125 -2.15 -9.15 -3.28
CA MET A 125 -2.18 -8.30 -2.10
C MET A 125 -1.31 -8.82 -0.93
N LEU A 126 -0.77 -10.04 -1.03
CA LEU A 126 0.25 -10.56 -0.10
C LEU A 126 1.68 -10.22 -0.55
N SER A 127 1.87 -9.67 -1.74
CA SER A 127 3.16 -9.24 -2.27
C SER A 127 3.37 -7.73 -2.07
N LYS A 128 4.56 -7.24 -2.42
CA LYS A 128 4.87 -5.81 -2.48
C LYS A 128 4.79 -5.31 -3.92
N PRO A 129 4.36 -4.06 -4.20
CA PRO A 129 4.33 -3.50 -5.55
C PRO A 129 5.68 -3.45 -6.25
N ASP A 130 6.78 -3.37 -5.52
CA ASP A 130 8.16 -3.33 -6.04
C ASP A 130 8.56 -4.59 -6.81
N ILE A 131 7.86 -5.73 -6.60
CA ILE A 131 8.07 -6.93 -7.43
C ILE A 131 7.89 -6.64 -8.93
N MET A 132 7.09 -5.64 -9.28
CA MET A 132 6.86 -5.27 -10.68
C MET A 132 8.13 -4.81 -11.38
N ALA A 133 9.08 -4.20 -10.67
CA ALA A 133 10.39 -3.85 -11.23
C ALA A 133 11.17 -5.08 -11.72
N ALA A 134 10.99 -6.22 -11.04
CA ALA A 134 11.64 -7.49 -11.43
C ALA A 134 10.85 -8.26 -12.51
N LEU A 135 9.51 -8.18 -12.50
CA LEU A 135 8.63 -9.01 -13.32
C LEU A 135 8.23 -8.35 -14.65
N ALA A 136 8.09 -7.03 -14.70
CA ALA A 136 7.72 -6.32 -15.93
C ALA A 136 8.67 -6.60 -17.11
N PRO A 137 9.99 -6.72 -16.93
CA PRO A 137 10.89 -7.09 -18.02
C PRO A 137 10.64 -8.49 -18.63
N CYS A 138 9.90 -9.37 -17.97
CA CYS A 138 9.49 -10.68 -18.52
C CYS A 138 8.40 -10.54 -19.59
N LEU A 139 7.68 -9.41 -19.61
CA LEU A 139 6.56 -9.14 -20.52
C LEU A 139 7.07 -8.67 -21.89
N ARG A 140 7.64 -9.60 -22.66
CA ARG A 140 8.18 -9.39 -24.02
C ARG A 140 7.65 -10.46 -24.97
N GLY A 141 6.33 -10.75 -24.86
CA GLY A 141 5.68 -11.79 -25.66
C GLY A 141 5.68 -11.48 -27.16
N LYS A 142 5.85 -12.52 -27.95
CA LYS A 142 5.71 -12.45 -29.41
C LYS A 142 4.70 -13.47 -29.90
N ASP A 143 3.93 -13.10 -30.93
CA ASP A 143 3.01 -13.98 -31.59
C ASP A 143 3.75 -15.05 -32.45
N ALA A 144 3.00 -15.91 -33.11
CA ALA A 144 3.59 -16.95 -34.00
C ALA A 144 4.34 -16.36 -35.21
N ASN A 145 4.10 -15.11 -35.55
CA ASN A 145 4.72 -14.40 -36.67
C ASN A 145 5.92 -13.53 -36.22
N GLY A 146 6.24 -13.53 -34.92
CA GLY A 146 7.32 -12.76 -34.33
C GLY A 146 6.96 -11.30 -34.03
N ASN A 147 5.69 -10.89 -34.18
CA ASN A 147 5.24 -9.55 -33.79
C ASN A 147 5.06 -9.44 -32.28
N ASP A 148 5.29 -8.24 -31.75
CA ASP A 148 5.09 -7.98 -30.33
C ASP A 148 3.60 -8.12 -29.95
N VAL A 149 3.34 -8.86 -28.87
CA VAL A 149 2.01 -8.99 -28.25
C VAL A 149 1.88 -7.95 -27.16
N ASN A 150 0.75 -7.24 -27.11
CA ASN A 150 0.49 -6.30 -26.01
C ASN A 150 0.59 -7.00 -24.65
N PRO A 151 1.49 -6.52 -23.79
CA PRO A 151 1.68 -7.11 -22.47
C PRO A 151 0.45 -6.92 -21.61
N ARG A 152 0.11 -7.94 -20.80
CA ARG A 152 -1.04 -7.88 -19.90
C ARG A 152 -0.67 -8.32 -18.50
N ILE A 153 -1.31 -7.71 -17.52
CA ILE A 153 -1.22 -8.08 -16.11
C ILE A 153 -2.61 -8.48 -15.63
N ARG A 154 -2.71 -9.64 -15.04
CA ARG A 154 -3.93 -10.23 -14.49
C ARG A 154 -3.70 -10.57 -13.02
N ALA A 155 -4.24 -9.76 -12.12
CA ALA A 155 -4.06 -9.90 -10.68
C ALA A 155 -5.37 -10.31 -10.01
N PHE A 156 -5.29 -11.13 -8.97
CA PHE A 156 -6.49 -11.52 -8.22
C PHE A 156 -6.12 -11.85 -6.77
N SER A 157 -6.91 -11.34 -5.84
CA SER A 157 -6.68 -11.51 -4.40
C SER A 157 -7.96 -11.26 -3.60
N SER A 158 -7.97 -11.75 -2.36
CA SER A 158 -8.85 -11.21 -1.34
C SER A 158 -8.34 -9.85 -0.87
N PRO A 159 -9.19 -8.93 -0.40
CA PRO A 159 -8.75 -7.70 0.22
C PRO A 159 -7.82 -8.02 1.39
N ASN A 160 -6.80 -7.19 1.58
CA ASN A 160 -5.89 -7.29 2.71
C ASN A 160 -5.62 -5.90 3.26
N MET A 161 -6.01 -5.65 4.51
CA MET A 161 -5.86 -4.35 5.19
C MET A 161 -4.41 -3.90 5.34
N GLN A 162 -3.45 -4.83 5.31
CA GLN A 162 -2.02 -4.55 5.44
C GLN A 162 -1.29 -4.52 4.10
N SER A 163 -2.00 -4.65 2.98
CA SER A 163 -1.37 -4.72 1.66
C SER A 163 -0.88 -3.36 1.18
N LEU A 164 0.33 -3.34 0.65
CA LEU A 164 0.90 -2.16 -0.01
C LEU A 164 0.25 -1.84 -1.36
N TRP A 165 -0.54 -2.75 -1.92
CA TRP A 165 -1.33 -2.55 -3.12
C TRP A 165 -2.65 -1.80 -2.88
N GLN A 166 -3.02 -1.55 -1.61
CA GLN A 166 -4.31 -0.93 -1.27
C GLN A 166 -4.54 0.39 -2.00
N LEU A 167 -3.54 1.28 -2.03
CA LEU A 167 -3.68 2.58 -2.70
C LEU A 167 -3.97 2.42 -4.20
N MET A 168 -3.28 1.49 -4.87
CA MET A 168 -3.47 1.23 -6.30
C MET A 168 -4.87 0.66 -6.60
N VAL A 169 -5.45 -0.07 -5.65
CA VAL A 169 -6.79 -0.68 -5.79
C VAL A 169 -7.90 0.30 -5.43
N VAL A 170 -7.61 1.31 -4.61
CA VAL A 170 -8.57 2.33 -4.18
C VAL A 170 -8.60 3.54 -5.12
N GLU A 171 -7.44 3.91 -5.69
CA GLU A 171 -7.29 4.94 -6.70
C GLU A 171 -6.88 4.32 -8.07
N PRO A 172 -7.65 3.36 -8.62
CA PRO A 172 -7.19 2.51 -9.72
C PRO A 172 -6.94 3.30 -11.01
N GLU A 173 -7.68 4.37 -11.24
CA GLU A 173 -7.54 5.23 -12.43
C GLU A 173 -6.16 5.90 -12.49
N LYS A 174 -5.61 6.30 -11.34
CA LYS A 174 -4.27 6.88 -11.22
C LYS A 174 -3.17 5.93 -11.70
N TYR A 175 -3.39 4.62 -11.54
CA TYR A 175 -2.41 3.59 -11.87
C TYR A 175 -2.77 2.79 -13.13
N GLY A 176 -3.81 3.19 -13.86
CA GLY A 176 -4.26 2.49 -15.05
C GLY A 176 -4.75 1.06 -14.79
N ILE A 177 -5.30 0.81 -13.60
CA ILE A 177 -5.77 -0.52 -13.19
C ILE A 177 -7.30 -0.57 -13.28
N ARG A 178 -7.84 -1.59 -13.97
CA ARG A 178 -9.27 -1.92 -13.85
C ARG A 178 -9.48 -2.86 -12.69
N VAL A 179 -10.21 -2.43 -11.66
CA VAL A 179 -10.53 -3.25 -10.48
C VAL A 179 -11.93 -3.82 -10.59
N LEU A 180 -12.03 -5.14 -10.56
CA LEU A 180 -13.27 -5.90 -10.53
C LEU A 180 -13.54 -6.40 -9.10
N ARG A 181 -14.79 -6.35 -8.67
CA ARG A 181 -15.19 -6.72 -7.30
C ARG A 181 -16.37 -7.67 -7.32
N SER A 182 -16.42 -8.58 -6.35
CA SER A 182 -17.59 -9.41 -6.06
C SER A 182 -17.63 -9.81 -4.59
N LYS A 183 -18.83 -10.09 -4.12
CA LYS A 183 -19.12 -10.57 -2.77
C LYS A 183 -19.32 -12.08 -2.77
N LEU A 184 -19.22 -12.71 -1.60
CA LEU A 184 -19.58 -14.13 -1.48
C LEU A 184 -21.06 -14.37 -1.90
N ALA A 185 -21.95 -13.42 -1.64
CA ALA A 185 -23.35 -13.49 -2.02
C ALA A 185 -23.56 -13.68 -3.54
N ASP A 186 -22.66 -13.10 -4.36
CA ASP A 186 -22.73 -13.14 -5.83
C ASP A 186 -22.37 -14.53 -6.39
N ASN A 187 -21.75 -15.40 -5.57
CA ASN A 187 -21.37 -16.73 -6.03
C ASN A 187 -22.53 -17.71 -5.98
N VAL A 188 -23.10 -17.97 -7.16
CA VAL A 188 -24.22 -18.91 -7.32
C VAL A 188 -23.82 -20.39 -7.20
N PHE A 189 -22.53 -20.70 -7.21
CA PHE A 189 -22.01 -22.09 -7.07
C PHE A 189 -21.81 -22.51 -5.61
N VAL A 190 -21.96 -21.57 -4.66
CA VAL A 190 -21.91 -21.84 -3.22
C VAL A 190 -23.34 -21.76 -2.68
N SER A 191 -23.81 -22.81 -2.00
CA SER A 191 -25.15 -22.84 -1.45
C SER A 191 -25.35 -21.81 -0.35
N ASP A 192 -26.58 -21.33 -0.15
CA ASP A 192 -26.89 -20.31 0.88
C ASP A 192 -26.52 -20.79 2.28
N LYS A 193 -26.71 -22.09 2.57
CA LYS A 193 -26.29 -22.69 3.83
C LYS A 193 -24.77 -22.63 4.03
N GLN A 194 -23.98 -22.88 2.98
CA GLN A 194 -22.51 -22.75 3.05
C GLN A 194 -22.11 -21.29 3.28
N LYS A 195 -22.73 -20.32 2.57
CA LYS A 195 -22.50 -18.89 2.75
C LYS A 195 -22.79 -18.46 4.19
N GLU A 196 -23.92 -18.93 4.72
CA GLU A 196 -24.33 -18.65 6.12
C GLU A 196 -23.29 -19.18 7.14
N VAL A 197 -22.85 -20.41 6.98
CA VAL A 197 -21.83 -21.03 7.85
C VAL A 197 -20.51 -20.27 7.77
N MET A 198 -20.05 -19.92 6.56
CA MET A 198 -18.81 -19.19 6.35
C MET A 198 -18.89 -17.78 6.99
N SER A 199 -20.02 -17.09 6.84
CA SER A 199 -20.22 -15.77 7.45
C SER A 199 -20.25 -15.84 8.98
N LYS A 200 -20.93 -16.83 9.56
CA LYS A 200 -21.04 -17.01 11.02
C LYS A 200 -19.73 -17.48 11.67
N ALA A 201 -18.86 -18.14 10.93
CA ALA A 201 -17.56 -18.58 11.43
C ALA A 201 -16.57 -17.42 11.66
N ILE A 202 -16.84 -16.23 11.10
CA ILE A 202 -16.00 -15.04 11.25
C ILE A 202 -16.65 -14.12 12.27
N PHE A 203 -16.13 -14.13 13.51
CA PHE A 203 -16.70 -13.38 14.64
C PHE A 203 -16.32 -11.89 14.61
N ASP A 204 -15.19 -11.54 14.01
CA ASP A 204 -14.75 -10.14 13.83
C ASP A 204 -15.51 -9.51 12.67
N GLU A 205 -16.20 -8.40 12.93
CA GLU A 205 -17.04 -7.71 11.96
C GLU A 205 -16.22 -7.13 10.80
N LYS A 206 -15.04 -6.60 11.06
CA LYS A 206 -14.18 -6.05 10.00
C LYS A 206 -13.63 -7.15 9.12
N LEU A 207 -13.14 -8.23 9.74
CA LEU A 207 -12.68 -9.40 9.01
C LEU A 207 -13.83 -10.01 8.18
N ARG A 208 -15.05 -10.02 8.71
CA ARG A 208 -16.23 -10.49 7.98
C ARG A 208 -16.53 -9.61 6.77
N ARG A 209 -16.50 -8.28 6.91
CA ARG A 209 -16.65 -7.34 5.79
C ARG A 209 -15.58 -7.55 4.72
N GLN A 210 -14.33 -7.78 5.13
CA GLN A 210 -13.25 -8.07 4.22
C GLN A 210 -13.43 -9.42 3.50
N GLU A 211 -13.64 -10.48 4.25
CA GLU A 211 -13.61 -11.86 3.74
C GLU A 211 -14.91 -12.29 3.04
N ILE A 212 -16.06 -11.75 3.45
CA ILE A 212 -17.40 -12.11 2.94
C ILE A 212 -17.93 -11.07 1.96
N GLU A 213 -17.77 -9.77 2.27
CA GLU A 213 -18.28 -8.70 1.43
C GLU A 213 -17.23 -8.20 0.40
N GLY A 214 -15.97 -8.64 0.54
CA GLY A 214 -14.90 -8.22 -0.35
C GLY A 214 -14.52 -6.74 -0.21
N GLU A 215 -14.82 -6.14 0.93
CA GLU A 215 -14.54 -4.74 1.18
C GLU A 215 -13.05 -4.49 1.42
N ILE A 216 -12.54 -3.43 0.81
CA ILE A 216 -11.21 -2.90 1.14
C ILE A 216 -11.40 -1.93 2.29
N ILE A 217 -10.97 -2.35 3.46
CA ILE A 217 -11.06 -1.56 4.68
C ILE A 217 -9.72 -0.86 4.87
N LEU A 218 -9.71 0.46 4.68
CA LEU A 218 -8.51 1.28 4.76
C LEU A 218 -8.54 2.11 6.03
N GLY A 219 -7.55 1.93 6.89
CA GLY A 219 -7.37 2.76 8.07
C GLY A 219 -8.57 2.80 9.03
N GLU A 220 -9.50 1.86 8.96
CA GLU A 220 -10.64 1.77 9.89
C GLU A 220 -10.36 0.86 11.08
N ASP A 221 -9.10 0.50 11.31
CA ASP A 221 -8.73 -0.14 12.57
C ASP A 221 -8.93 0.85 13.73
N ALA A 222 -9.41 0.38 14.86
CA ALA A 222 -9.63 1.22 16.06
C ALA A 222 -8.32 1.90 16.54
N THR A 223 -7.18 1.40 16.09
CA THR A 223 -5.84 1.91 16.41
C THR A 223 -5.17 2.65 15.26
N SER A 224 -5.79 2.73 14.08
CA SER A 224 -5.24 3.50 12.95
C SER A 224 -5.24 4.99 13.24
N LEU A 225 -4.12 5.63 12.98
CA LEU A 225 -3.94 7.05 13.23
C LEU A 225 -4.73 7.90 12.24
N ILE A 226 -4.64 7.57 10.94
CA ILE A 226 -5.29 8.26 9.81
C ILE A 226 -5.85 7.22 8.85
N SER A 227 -6.98 7.54 8.20
CA SER A 227 -7.54 6.74 7.11
C SER A 227 -7.45 7.50 5.78
N LEU A 228 -7.56 6.82 4.63
CA LEU A 228 -7.51 7.49 3.32
C LEU A 228 -8.64 8.51 3.11
N LYS A 229 -9.76 8.36 3.80
CA LYS A 229 -10.85 9.36 3.76
C LYS A 229 -10.50 10.68 4.46
N ASP A 230 -9.47 10.67 5.32
CA ASP A 230 -8.97 11.87 5.99
C ASP A 230 -8.06 12.72 5.06
N PHE A 231 -7.79 12.24 3.82
CA PHE A 231 -7.08 13.00 2.80
C PHE A 231 -8.08 13.70 1.90
N PRO A 232 -8.27 15.03 2.04
CA PRO A 232 -9.19 15.76 1.19
C PRO A 232 -8.67 15.78 -0.25
N ARG A 233 -9.56 15.57 -1.23
CA ARG A 233 -9.23 15.75 -2.65
C ARG A 233 -9.07 17.22 -3.00
N GLU A 234 -9.89 18.06 -2.37
CA GLU A 234 -9.85 19.51 -2.45
C GLU A 234 -10.19 20.06 -1.06
N ALA A 235 -9.39 20.96 -0.55
CA ALA A 235 -9.69 21.68 0.67
C ALA A 235 -9.61 23.18 0.40
N PRO A 236 -10.48 24.01 1.01
CA PRO A 236 -10.34 25.45 0.92
C PRO A 236 -8.96 25.85 1.47
N TYR A 237 -8.25 26.69 0.72
CA TYR A 237 -6.94 27.18 1.14
C TYR A 237 -7.13 28.22 2.26
N PHE A 238 -6.46 27.98 3.37
CA PHE A 238 -6.31 28.96 4.43
C PHE A 238 -4.96 29.64 4.27
N SER A 239 -4.99 30.92 3.99
CA SER A 239 -3.78 31.75 3.91
C SER A 239 -3.16 31.86 5.30
N ASP A 240 -1.97 31.33 5.45
CA ASP A 240 -1.07 31.59 6.56
C ASP A 240 0.27 31.99 5.95
N ASP A 241 0.92 33.02 6.50
CA ASP A 241 2.22 33.46 6.00
C ASP A 241 3.36 32.63 6.60
N HIS A 242 3.08 31.84 7.63
CA HIS A 242 4.06 31.03 8.32
C HIS A 242 4.36 29.70 7.58
N VAL A 243 5.65 29.37 7.49
CA VAL A 243 6.15 28.15 6.86
C VAL A 243 7.00 27.34 7.84
N TYR A 244 6.56 26.16 8.17
CA TYR A 244 7.24 25.27 9.11
C TYR A 244 7.81 24.05 8.38
N GLY A 245 9.10 23.79 8.62
CA GLY A 245 9.81 22.64 8.05
C GLY A 245 9.97 21.49 9.03
N GLY A 246 10.05 20.28 8.53
CA GLY A 246 10.44 19.09 9.26
C GLY A 246 11.47 18.30 8.48
N LEU A 247 12.51 17.83 9.15
CA LEU A 247 13.60 17.06 8.55
C LEU A 247 13.86 15.78 9.34
N ASP A 248 13.65 14.65 8.73
CA ASP A 248 14.08 13.34 9.22
C ASP A 248 15.34 12.90 8.47
N MET A 249 16.41 12.59 9.23
CA MET A 249 17.71 12.22 8.67
C MET A 249 17.98 10.74 8.95
N ALA A 250 18.25 9.97 7.90
CA ALA A 250 18.63 8.58 8.02
C ALA A 250 20.13 8.38 8.28
N HIS A 251 20.51 7.23 8.85
CA HIS A 251 21.90 6.84 9.00
C HIS A 251 22.55 6.63 7.63
N THR A 252 23.69 7.30 7.39
CA THR A 252 24.47 7.13 6.16
C THR A 252 24.96 5.68 6.04
N GLY A 253 24.54 5.00 4.97
CA GLY A 253 24.91 3.60 4.69
C GLY A 253 23.77 2.58 4.81
N LEU A 254 22.58 2.99 5.27
CA LEU A 254 21.36 2.20 5.21
C LEU A 254 20.51 2.62 4.01
N ARG A 255 19.54 1.79 3.62
CA ARG A 255 18.63 2.06 2.48
C ARG A 255 17.58 3.14 2.76
N ASP A 256 17.55 3.70 3.97
CA ASP A 256 16.61 4.74 4.38
C ASP A 256 17.13 6.11 3.87
N GLY A 257 16.24 6.95 3.34
CA GLY A 257 16.57 8.26 2.76
C GLY A 257 16.31 9.41 3.73
N HIS A 258 17.02 10.52 3.56
CA HIS A 258 16.70 11.76 4.27
C HIS A 258 15.43 12.35 3.68
N CYS A 259 14.51 12.83 4.50
CA CYS A 259 13.24 13.39 4.03
C CYS A 259 12.98 14.77 4.64
N PHE A 260 12.58 15.73 3.78
CA PHE A 260 12.17 17.07 4.19
C PHE A 260 10.72 17.34 3.79
N ALA A 261 9.95 17.90 4.71
CA ALA A 261 8.59 18.38 4.47
C ALA A 261 8.45 19.83 4.90
N ALA A 262 7.59 20.63 4.23
CA ALA A 262 7.25 21.96 4.70
C ALA A 262 5.77 22.25 4.49
N ILE A 263 5.15 22.86 5.50
CA ILE A 263 3.73 23.21 5.53
C ILE A 263 3.58 24.73 5.58
N LYS A 264 2.75 25.28 4.70
CA LYS A 264 2.30 26.68 4.71
C LYS A 264 0.77 26.72 4.80
N GLY A 265 0.24 27.36 5.85
CA GLY A 265 -1.19 27.29 6.08
C GLY A 265 -1.67 25.83 6.19
N ASN A 266 -2.68 25.42 5.44
CA ASN A 266 -3.11 24.03 5.33
C ASN A 266 -2.56 23.31 4.08
N LYS A 267 -1.45 23.81 3.50
CA LYS A 267 -0.82 23.19 2.33
C LYS A 267 0.56 22.65 2.64
N LEU A 268 0.79 21.42 2.24
CA LEU A 268 2.13 20.85 2.09
C LEU A 268 2.74 21.47 0.82
N VAL A 269 3.76 22.32 0.99
CA VAL A 269 4.40 23.10 -0.09
C VAL A 269 5.74 22.56 -0.54
N ALA A 270 6.39 21.72 0.30
CA ALA A 270 7.56 20.95 -0.05
C ALA A 270 7.47 19.54 0.53
N PHE A 271 7.86 18.55 -0.26
CA PHE A 271 8.01 17.17 0.20
C PHE A 271 9.01 16.45 -0.70
N HIS A 272 10.18 16.15 -0.15
CA HIS A 272 11.30 15.65 -0.94
C HIS A 272 12.13 14.62 -0.16
N GLU A 273 12.51 13.53 -0.83
CA GLU A 273 13.44 12.52 -0.34
C GLU A 273 14.78 12.66 -1.07
N PHE A 274 15.85 12.82 -0.31
CA PHE A 274 17.18 13.09 -0.85
C PHE A 274 17.96 11.81 -1.19
N GLY A 275 17.43 10.64 -0.90
CA GLY A 275 18.16 9.39 -1.04
C GLY A 275 19.45 9.40 -0.20
N MET A 276 20.56 9.11 -0.84
CA MET A 276 21.90 9.07 -0.20
C MET A 276 22.65 10.40 -0.31
N ALA A 277 21.97 11.54 -0.38
CA ALA A 277 22.63 12.84 -0.45
C ALA A 277 23.46 13.13 0.79
N SER A 278 24.53 13.88 0.61
CA SER A 278 25.33 14.36 1.74
C SER A 278 24.60 15.44 2.54
N THR A 279 24.96 15.63 3.80
CA THR A 279 24.41 16.67 4.67
C THR A 279 24.56 18.09 4.07
N LEU A 280 25.61 18.33 3.30
CA LEU A 280 25.83 19.61 2.60
C LEU A 280 24.83 19.80 1.45
N GLU A 281 24.52 18.76 0.72
CA GLU A 281 23.51 18.80 -0.36
C GLU A 281 22.11 19.04 0.20
N VAL A 282 21.75 18.37 1.29
CA VAL A 282 20.51 18.59 2.02
C VAL A 282 20.40 20.05 2.48
N ALA A 283 21.43 20.57 3.17
CA ALA A 283 21.46 21.96 3.61
C ALA A 283 21.38 22.96 2.45
N ALA A 284 22.07 22.71 1.34
CA ALA A 284 22.03 23.56 0.16
C ALA A 284 20.63 23.59 -0.50
N TRP A 285 19.95 22.44 -0.51
CA TRP A 285 18.58 22.34 -1.01
C TRP A 285 17.61 23.13 -0.13
N ILE A 286 17.68 22.96 1.19
CA ILE A 286 16.85 23.69 2.16
C ILE A 286 17.08 25.21 2.05
N ARG A 287 18.33 25.67 1.87
CA ARG A 287 18.64 27.09 1.63
C ARG A 287 17.95 27.64 0.37
N ARG A 288 17.91 26.84 -0.73
CA ARG A 288 17.20 27.25 -1.94
C ARG A 288 15.70 27.38 -1.71
N PHE A 289 15.12 26.41 -1.02
CA PHE A 289 13.70 26.44 -0.63
C PHE A 289 13.42 27.66 0.27
N ASN A 290 14.26 27.93 1.28
CA ASN A 290 14.11 29.06 2.19
C ASN A 290 14.17 30.41 1.50
N LYS A 291 14.89 30.59 0.40
CA LYS A 291 14.90 31.83 -0.38
C LYS A 291 13.53 32.16 -0.97
N GLU A 292 12.75 31.15 -1.31
CA GLU A 292 11.43 31.28 -1.90
C GLU A 292 10.33 31.39 -0.83
N PHE A 293 10.34 30.48 0.15
CA PHE A 293 9.25 30.33 1.10
C PHE A 293 9.48 30.96 2.48
N LYS A 294 10.72 31.34 2.83
CA LYS A 294 11.08 31.95 4.12
C LYS A 294 10.58 31.15 5.32
N LEU A 295 11.26 30.06 5.62
CA LEU A 295 10.96 29.19 6.76
C LEU A 295 11.00 29.97 8.08
N ASP A 296 9.95 29.87 8.86
CA ASP A 296 9.90 30.38 10.24
C ASP A 296 10.73 29.50 11.18
N SER A 297 10.65 28.18 11.01
CA SER A 297 11.48 27.22 11.73
C SER A 297 11.60 25.90 10.99
N ILE A 298 12.59 25.08 11.41
CA ILE A 298 12.75 23.68 11.02
C ILE A 298 12.93 22.84 12.27
N ASP A 299 12.03 21.86 12.47
CA ASP A 299 12.21 20.81 13.46
C ASP A 299 12.93 19.61 12.84
N MET A 300 13.99 19.13 13.45
CA MET A 300 14.85 18.07 12.94
C MET A 300 14.91 16.91 13.92
N ASP A 301 14.86 15.67 13.45
CA ASP A 301 15.17 14.52 14.33
C ASP A 301 16.60 14.64 14.85
N LEU A 302 16.75 14.61 16.16
CA LEU A 302 18.06 14.71 16.84
C LEU A 302 19.05 13.63 16.40
N ALA A 303 18.57 12.45 16.02
CA ALA A 303 19.41 11.28 15.87
C ALA A 303 20.54 11.45 14.84
N TRP A 304 20.33 12.15 13.72
CA TRP A 304 21.32 12.25 12.64
C TRP A 304 21.41 13.64 12.00
N SER A 305 20.72 14.64 12.55
CA SER A 305 20.62 15.97 11.95
C SER A 305 21.72 16.95 12.33
N GLU A 306 22.63 16.61 13.24
CA GLU A 306 23.64 17.53 13.82
C GLU A 306 24.38 18.37 12.76
N ALA A 307 24.88 17.72 11.71
CA ALA A 307 25.65 18.42 10.68
C ALA A 307 24.80 19.38 9.82
N VAL A 308 23.52 19.05 9.58
CA VAL A 308 22.59 19.94 8.87
C VAL A 308 22.15 21.08 9.79
N TYR A 309 21.88 20.78 11.06
CA TYR A 309 21.60 21.77 12.09
C TYR A 309 22.71 22.82 12.20
N GLU A 310 23.97 22.39 12.38
CA GLU A 310 25.11 23.30 12.42
C GLU A 310 25.27 24.14 11.15
N ALA A 311 24.92 23.58 9.98
CA ALA A 311 24.99 24.31 8.73
C ALA A 311 23.91 25.37 8.57
N LEU A 312 22.72 25.20 9.20
CA LEU A 312 21.55 26.05 8.95
C LEU A 312 21.18 26.98 10.12
N ARG A 313 21.53 26.67 11.36
CA ARG A 313 21.05 27.32 12.58
C ARG A 313 21.29 28.84 12.67
N TYR A 314 22.24 29.38 11.92
CA TYR A 314 22.50 30.84 11.87
C TYR A 314 21.69 31.56 10.78
N GLU A 315 21.03 30.81 9.90
CA GLU A 315 20.29 31.33 8.76
C GLU A 315 18.78 31.13 8.92
N ILE A 316 18.40 30.03 9.58
CA ILE A 316 17.00 29.61 9.78
C ILE A 316 16.88 29.13 11.24
N PRO A 317 15.82 29.49 11.98
CA PRO A 317 15.55 28.90 13.29
C PRO A 317 15.42 27.38 13.15
N CYS A 318 16.28 26.64 13.84
CA CYS A 318 16.32 25.18 13.79
C CYS A 318 16.22 24.61 15.21
N HIS A 319 15.42 23.55 15.38
CA HIS A 319 15.30 22.84 16.65
C HIS A 319 15.60 21.36 16.42
N GLN A 320 16.33 20.76 17.34
CA GLN A 320 16.58 19.31 17.34
C GLN A 320 15.62 18.66 18.31
N ILE A 321 14.82 17.72 17.81
CA ILE A 321 13.74 17.06 18.54
C ILE A 321 14.11 15.60 18.77
N SER A 322 14.18 15.18 20.04
CA SER A 322 14.26 13.75 20.37
C SER A 322 12.85 13.18 20.47
N PHE A 323 12.55 12.15 19.70
CA PHE A 323 11.23 11.52 19.68
C PHE A 323 10.81 10.92 21.04
N ALA A 324 11.75 10.69 21.93
CA ALA A 324 11.51 10.21 23.30
C ALA A 324 11.18 11.33 24.29
N GLU A 325 11.32 12.60 23.91
CA GLU A 325 11.01 13.73 24.78
C GLU A 325 9.54 13.75 25.17
N LYS A 326 9.25 14.45 26.28
CA LYS A 326 7.87 14.69 26.70
C LYS A 326 7.16 15.63 25.74
N ALA A 327 5.85 15.46 25.62
CA ALA A 327 5.01 16.41 24.89
C ALA A 327 5.16 17.84 25.45
N PRO A 328 4.99 18.90 24.62
CA PRO A 328 5.45 20.25 24.95
C PRO A 328 4.67 20.92 26.12
N THR A 329 3.44 20.52 26.38
CA THR A 329 2.62 21.12 27.43
C THR A 329 2.23 20.09 28.50
N GLU A 330 1.92 20.53 29.71
CA GLU A 330 1.45 19.63 30.77
C GLU A 330 0.15 18.91 30.39
N GLU A 331 -0.73 19.57 29.65
CA GLU A 331 -1.96 18.97 29.16
C GLU A 331 -1.68 17.87 28.16
N ALA A 332 -0.84 18.12 27.16
CA ALA A 332 -0.40 17.11 26.20
C ALA A 332 0.34 15.94 26.88
N GLN A 333 1.13 16.21 27.93
CA GLN A 333 1.83 15.15 28.70
C GLN A 333 0.89 14.23 29.48
N ARG A 334 -0.35 14.66 29.75
CA ARG A 334 -1.37 13.79 30.37
C ARG A 334 -1.95 12.79 29.38
N GLU A 335 -2.02 13.17 28.11
CA GLU A 335 -2.63 12.38 27.03
C GLU A 335 -1.60 11.56 26.26
N TYR A 336 -0.43 12.13 25.95
CA TYR A 336 0.60 11.49 25.11
C TYR A 336 1.82 11.07 25.90
N GLY A 337 2.38 9.91 25.59
CA GLY A 337 3.55 9.37 26.27
C GLY A 337 4.87 10.07 25.88
N ASN A 338 4.94 10.62 24.67
CA ASN A 338 6.11 11.35 24.17
C ASN A 338 5.73 12.35 23.07
N ILE A 339 6.73 13.17 22.64
CA ILE A 339 6.53 14.19 21.60
C ILE A 339 6.21 13.57 20.23
N ARG A 340 6.72 12.37 19.92
CA ARG A 340 6.40 11.66 18.67
C ARG A 340 4.92 11.34 18.59
N ALA A 341 4.33 10.81 19.67
CA ALA A 341 2.90 10.56 19.72
C ALA A 341 2.10 11.86 19.58
N PHE A 342 2.44 12.90 20.34
CA PHE A 342 1.80 14.21 20.23
C PHE A 342 1.84 14.74 18.78
N GLY A 343 3.01 14.72 18.13
CA GLY A 343 3.18 15.21 16.76
C GLY A 343 2.32 14.44 15.75
N TYR A 344 2.29 13.13 15.85
CA TYR A 344 1.47 12.32 14.94
C TYR A 344 -0.05 12.52 15.15
N PHE A 345 -0.52 12.67 16.38
CA PHE A 345 -1.93 12.99 16.62
C PHE A 345 -2.28 14.41 16.13
N LYS A 346 -1.34 15.36 16.26
CA LYS A 346 -1.50 16.70 15.70
C LYS A 346 -1.55 16.67 14.17
N LEU A 347 -0.67 15.90 13.52
CA LEU A 347 -0.69 15.69 12.08
C LEU A 347 -2.02 15.06 11.61
N ALA A 348 -2.54 14.07 12.36
CA ALA A 348 -3.83 13.47 12.07
C ALA A 348 -4.97 14.50 12.15
N LYS A 349 -4.93 15.40 13.14
CA LYS A 349 -5.88 16.51 13.26
C LYS A 349 -5.78 17.47 12.07
N LEU A 350 -4.55 17.79 11.63
CA LEU A 350 -4.35 18.64 10.45
C LEU A 350 -4.95 18.03 9.17
N HIS A 351 -4.80 16.72 8.96
CA HIS A 351 -5.44 16.04 7.83
C HIS A 351 -6.96 16.14 7.88
N ARG A 352 -7.56 15.86 9.03
CA ARG A 352 -9.01 15.99 9.22
C ARG A 352 -9.51 17.41 9.04
N ASN A 353 -8.66 18.40 9.31
CA ASN A 353 -8.93 19.84 9.12
C ASN A 353 -8.56 20.33 7.71
N GLY A 354 -8.25 19.46 6.77
CA GLY A 354 -8.07 19.82 5.38
C GLY A 354 -6.63 20.09 4.95
N LEU A 355 -5.62 19.47 5.61
CA LEU A 355 -4.25 19.51 5.08
C LEU A 355 -4.23 18.88 3.68
N CYS A 356 -3.87 19.66 2.68
CA CYS A 356 -3.80 19.25 1.29
C CYS A 356 -2.37 19.39 0.73
N VAL A 357 -2.11 18.72 -0.40
CA VAL A 357 -0.82 18.76 -1.09
C VAL A 357 -0.89 19.76 -2.23
N ASP A 358 0.07 20.67 -2.32
CA ASP A 358 0.20 21.57 -3.47
C ASP A 358 0.95 20.88 -4.62
N LEU A 359 0.23 20.08 -5.39
CA LEU A 359 0.80 19.35 -6.54
C LEU A 359 1.38 20.25 -7.65
N ASN A 360 1.11 21.56 -7.61
CA ASN A 360 1.72 22.51 -8.54
C ASN A 360 3.07 23.03 -8.04
N SER A 361 3.45 22.75 -6.80
CA SER A 361 4.73 23.16 -6.25
C SER A 361 5.88 22.35 -6.87
N PRO A 362 6.93 22.99 -7.39
CA PRO A 362 8.10 22.30 -7.92
C PRO A 362 8.94 21.63 -6.82
N TRP A 363 8.60 21.84 -5.56
CA TRP A 363 9.25 21.27 -4.38
C TRP A 363 8.56 19.99 -3.86
N ILE A 364 7.52 19.54 -4.55
CA ILE A 364 6.79 18.31 -4.23
C ILE A 364 7.20 17.18 -5.18
N ASP A 365 7.67 16.08 -4.61
CA ASP A 365 7.80 14.80 -5.31
C ASP A 365 6.52 13.98 -5.11
N GLU A 366 5.78 13.71 -6.19
CA GLU A 366 4.54 12.93 -6.13
C GLU A 366 4.77 11.48 -5.64
N GLY A 367 5.94 10.92 -5.90
CA GLY A 367 6.32 9.59 -5.41
C GLY A 367 6.33 9.55 -3.89
N ILE A 368 6.91 10.59 -3.27
CA ILE A 368 6.96 10.71 -1.80
C ILE A 368 5.57 10.92 -1.20
N VAL A 369 4.69 11.67 -1.85
CA VAL A 369 3.30 11.83 -1.40
C VAL A 369 2.57 10.49 -1.36
N THR A 370 2.80 9.65 -2.37
CA THR A 370 2.22 8.30 -2.43
C THR A 370 2.77 7.41 -1.32
N GLU A 371 4.09 7.46 -1.12
CA GLU A 371 4.76 6.71 -0.06
C GLU A 371 4.28 7.15 1.33
N TYR A 372 4.23 8.45 1.58
CA TYR A 372 3.68 9.01 2.82
C TYR A 372 2.26 8.52 3.11
N LYS A 373 1.35 8.55 2.12
CA LYS A 373 -0.01 8.04 2.29
C LYS A 373 0.00 6.57 2.72
N ARG A 374 0.89 5.76 2.12
CA ARG A 374 1.06 4.37 2.48
C ARG A 374 1.55 4.21 3.92
N GLU A 375 2.54 5.00 4.35
CA GLU A 375 3.11 4.94 5.68
C GLU A 375 2.08 5.31 6.75
N ILE A 376 1.48 6.49 6.63
CA ILE A 376 0.61 7.04 7.65
C ILE A 376 -0.71 6.28 7.82
N THR A 377 -1.24 5.69 6.74
CA THR A 377 -2.46 4.85 6.81
C THR A 377 -2.21 3.46 7.39
N ASN A 378 -0.95 3.03 7.43
CA ASN A 378 -0.52 1.79 8.06
C ASN A 378 0.13 2.01 9.44
N MET A 379 0.07 3.21 9.98
CA MET A 379 0.59 3.53 11.32
C MET A 379 -0.51 3.39 12.38
N HIS A 380 -0.16 2.72 13.48
CA HIS A 380 -1.08 2.48 14.58
C HIS A 380 -0.59 3.16 15.87
N PHE A 381 -1.54 3.51 16.70
CA PHE A 381 -1.25 3.95 18.05
C PHE A 381 -1.54 2.84 19.06
N VAL A 382 -0.88 2.91 20.19
CA VAL A 382 -1.08 2.00 21.32
C VAL A 382 -1.37 2.80 22.59
N MET A 383 -2.11 2.22 23.50
CA MET A 383 -2.39 2.84 24.79
C MET A 383 -1.57 2.15 25.87
N GLU A 384 -0.77 2.92 26.60
CA GLU A 384 -0.05 2.42 27.78
C GLU A 384 -0.99 2.09 28.95
N LYS A 385 -0.48 1.33 29.93
CA LYS A 385 -1.22 0.98 31.14
C LYS A 385 -1.69 2.20 31.97
N ASN A 386 -0.97 3.32 31.87
CA ASN A 386 -1.30 4.59 32.51
C ASN A 386 -2.35 5.41 31.74
N GLY A 387 -2.82 4.91 30.59
CA GLY A 387 -3.82 5.54 29.74
C GLY A 387 -3.25 6.51 28.70
N LYS A 388 -1.92 6.70 28.64
CA LYS A 388 -1.30 7.57 27.64
C LYS A 388 -1.22 6.91 26.27
N LEU A 389 -1.32 7.72 25.23
CA LEU A 389 -1.22 7.30 23.84
C LEU A 389 0.25 7.34 23.37
N LEU A 390 0.67 6.30 22.66
CA LEU A 390 1.96 6.20 21.97
C LEU A 390 1.73 5.77 20.54
N ILE A 391 2.68 6.09 19.67
CA ILE A 391 2.76 5.43 18.36
C ILE A 391 3.48 4.10 18.55
N GLU A 392 3.05 3.07 17.85
CA GLU A 392 3.70 1.75 17.86
C GLU A 392 5.20 1.84 17.56
N PRO A 393 6.01 0.85 17.97
CA PRO A 393 7.45 0.83 17.70
C PRO A 393 7.78 0.93 16.20
N LYS A 394 8.87 1.65 15.85
CA LYS A 394 9.33 1.77 14.44
C LYS A 394 9.58 0.41 13.79
N GLU A 395 10.02 -0.58 14.54
CA GLU A 395 10.28 -1.94 14.08
C GLU A 395 9.01 -2.61 13.56
N ASP A 396 7.89 -2.45 14.27
CA ASP A 396 6.60 -3.03 13.87
C ASP A 396 6.08 -2.35 12.59
N ILE A 397 6.25 -1.03 12.49
CA ILE A 397 5.93 -0.26 11.28
C ILE A 397 6.81 -0.76 10.12
N LYS A 398 8.14 -0.87 10.32
CA LYS A 398 9.08 -1.35 9.30
C LYS A 398 8.75 -2.75 8.80
N ILE A 399 8.36 -3.66 9.68
CA ILE A 399 7.92 -5.01 9.28
C ILE A 399 6.69 -4.92 8.38
N ARG A 400 5.74 -4.06 8.70
CA ARG A 400 4.48 -3.92 7.98
C ARG A 400 4.65 -3.23 6.63
N ILE A 401 5.37 -2.10 6.56
CA ILE A 401 5.52 -1.31 5.33
C ILE A 401 6.82 -1.61 4.56
N GLY A 402 7.77 -2.31 5.17
CA GLY A 402 9.02 -2.75 4.52
C GLY A 402 10.15 -1.74 4.51
N ARG A 403 9.97 -0.54 5.09
CA ARG A 403 10.98 0.52 5.25
C ARG A 403 10.69 1.37 6.50
N SER A 404 11.61 2.27 6.86
CA SER A 404 11.37 3.29 7.86
C SER A 404 10.30 4.29 7.38
N PRO A 405 9.44 4.85 8.25
CA PRO A 405 8.43 5.83 7.88
C PRO A 405 9.00 7.25 7.83
N ASP A 406 10.11 7.46 7.09
CA ASP A 406 10.88 8.70 7.05
C ASP A 406 10.06 9.89 6.48
N PRO A 407 9.28 9.76 5.39
CA PRO A 407 8.31 10.77 4.95
C PRO A 407 7.30 11.16 6.03
N ALA A 408 6.74 10.18 6.75
CA ALA A 408 5.76 10.46 7.79
C ALA A 408 6.39 11.13 9.02
N ASP A 409 7.59 10.72 9.43
CA ASP A 409 8.34 11.36 10.51
C ASP A 409 8.73 12.81 10.13
N ALA A 410 9.17 13.10 8.89
CA ALA A 410 9.47 14.46 8.43
C ALA A 410 8.23 15.37 8.43
N LEU A 411 7.08 14.89 7.93
CA LEU A 411 5.87 15.69 7.95
C LEU A 411 5.30 15.87 9.35
N MET A 412 5.45 14.89 10.24
CA MET A 412 5.11 15.01 11.65
C MET A 412 5.94 16.11 12.33
N LEU A 413 7.23 16.19 12.06
CA LEU A 413 8.10 17.27 12.56
C LEU A 413 7.63 18.64 12.06
N ALA A 414 7.32 18.80 10.75
CA ALA A 414 6.78 20.05 10.21
C ALA A 414 5.44 20.47 10.84
N ALA A 415 4.71 19.54 11.45
CA ALA A 415 3.44 19.82 12.12
C ALA A 415 3.60 20.23 13.59
N LEU A 416 4.77 20.06 14.23
CA LEU A 416 4.94 20.26 15.68
C LEU A 416 4.76 21.73 16.11
N GLU A 417 5.30 22.69 15.37
CA GLU A 417 5.33 24.10 15.76
C GLU A 417 4.04 24.89 15.48
N ARG A 418 3.09 24.31 14.74
CA ARG A 418 1.85 25.04 14.43
C ARG A 418 0.99 25.24 15.67
N SER A 419 0.52 26.49 15.89
CA SER A 419 -0.44 26.75 16.95
C SER A 419 -1.79 26.08 16.62
N GLU A 420 -2.49 25.57 17.63
CA GLU A 420 -3.84 25.01 17.46
C GLU A 420 -4.89 26.04 17.01
N GLN A 421 -4.56 27.33 17.11
CA GLN A 421 -5.46 28.45 16.81
C GLN A 421 -5.62 28.74 15.32
N ASP A 422 -4.79 28.18 14.43
CA ASP A 422 -4.75 28.54 13.01
C ASP A 422 -5.62 27.65 12.10
N ALA A 423 -6.35 26.69 12.64
CA ALA A 423 -7.32 25.90 11.88
C ALA A 423 -8.74 26.27 12.31
N PRO A 424 -9.62 26.75 11.39
CA PRO A 424 -11.01 26.90 11.72
C PRO A 424 -11.59 25.56 12.18
N GLU A 425 -12.29 25.58 13.29
CA GLU A 425 -13.02 24.44 13.82
C GLU A 425 -14.09 24.02 12.81
N ILE A 426 -13.77 23.08 11.91
CA ILE A 426 -14.80 22.36 11.20
C ILE A 426 -15.35 21.36 12.23
N VAL A 427 -16.44 21.72 12.86
CA VAL A 427 -17.21 20.83 13.75
C VAL A 427 -17.71 19.67 12.89
N MET A 428 -16.91 18.65 12.76
CA MET A 428 -17.40 17.34 12.35
C MET A 428 -17.78 16.59 13.62
N GLU A 429 -19.00 16.04 13.65
CA GLU A 429 -19.50 15.26 14.76
C GLU A 429 -18.43 14.28 15.24
N HIS A 430 -17.97 14.49 16.45
CA HIS A 430 -17.09 13.58 17.17
C HIS A 430 -17.75 12.21 17.22
N ARG A 431 -17.18 11.22 16.55
CA ARG A 431 -17.23 9.87 17.12
C ARG A 431 -16.30 9.88 18.32
N GLU A 432 -16.85 10.27 19.46
CA GLU A 432 -16.23 9.96 20.76
C GLU A 432 -15.99 8.47 20.77
N LEU A 433 -14.71 8.08 20.78
CA LEU A 433 -14.34 6.72 21.15
C LEU A 433 -14.85 6.53 22.56
N ASP A 434 -15.99 5.83 22.73
CA ASP A 434 -16.58 5.54 24.02
C ASP A 434 -15.49 4.88 24.89
N GLN A 435 -15.13 5.53 25.99
CA GLN A 435 -14.17 4.99 26.98
C GLN A 435 -14.52 3.55 27.41
N LYS A 436 -15.79 3.16 27.27
CA LYS A 436 -16.27 1.80 27.47
C LYS A 436 -15.74 0.82 26.42
N GLN A 437 -15.65 1.23 25.16
CA GLN A 437 -15.09 0.42 24.06
C GLN A 437 -13.57 0.27 24.23
N LEU A 438 -12.87 1.34 24.58
CA LEU A 438 -11.42 1.31 24.88
C LEU A 438 -11.11 0.40 26.08
N ARG A 439 -11.91 0.46 27.17
CA ARG A 439 -11.75 -0.43 28.34
C ARG A 439 -12.10 -1.89 28.05
N LYS A 440 -13.05 -2.16 27.15
CA LYS A 440 -13.40 -3.52 26.74
C LYS A 440 -12.26 -4.14 25.92
N TRP A 441 -11.61 -3.35 25.09
CA TRP A 441 -10.48 -3.77 24.27
C TRP A 441 -9.22 -4.05 25.10
N ALA A 442 -8.90 -3.17 26.06
CA ALA A 442 -7.79 -3.38 27.00
C ALA A 442 -7.94 -4.66 27.87
N ARG A 443 -9.17 -5.14 28.07
CA ARG A 443 -9.43 -6.43 28.77
C ARG A 443 -9.31 -7.66 27.89
N MET A 444 -9.37 -7.50 26.55
CA MET A 444 -9.25 -8.62 25.61
C MET A 444 -7.79 -8.91 25.22
N MET A 445 -6.86 -8.00 25.58
CA MET A 445 -5.42 -8.12 25.35
C MET A 445 -4.63 -8.58 26.59
N GLN A 446 -5.33 -8.89 27.70
CA GLN A 446 -4.77 -9.59 28.87
C GLN A 446 -5.15 -11.07 28.84
#